data_72fd8fa45aa6f3439b9f1ede8bbeaef3
#
_entry.id   72fd8fa45aa6f3439b9f1ede8bbeaef3
#
_cell.length_a   1.000
_cell.length_b   1.000
_cell.length_c   1.000
_cell.angle_alpha   90.00
_cell.angle_beta   90.00
_cell.angle_gamma   90.00
#
_symmetry.space_group_name_H-M   'P 1'
#
loop_
_entity.id
_entity.type
_entity.pdbx_description
1 polymer ?
#
loop_
_entity_poly.entity_id
_entity_poly.type
_entity_poly.pdbx_seq_one_letter_code
_entity_poly.pdbx_strand_id
1 'polypeptide(L)'
;MFISRFLSKSLLVCTVFLTAAQLPADARKKDKDNGRGMAEYEAVQPDRLSKKSVAEHFMTHAAAVFLPTSNARINNAYKEGIDDSHHQGYIDWDEVARNSQISYVYLKATEGASMVDNTYARNLAEARRVGLSVGSYHFYRPTIDWKKKFENLTAVVRRDEQDLVPIIDIEHRGSVSEETFIEDLRCFIEKVTEFYGRKPLLYTYNNFYNRHLSGLFTDYHFMIARYRSDSPVLNDGMEYIMWQYTETGSIPGIRGNVDRSKIMGDFSLNQVMM
;
A
#
# COMPACT_ATOMS: atom_id res chain seq x y z
N MET A 1 -28.88 22.80 46.58
CA MET A 1 -29.59 21.82 45.71
C MET A 1 -28.78 21.80 44.38
N PHE A 2 -27.77 20.91 44.36
CA PHE A 2 -26.83 20.80 43.20
C PHE A 2 -27.18 19.54 42.44
N ILE A 3 -27.49 19.67 41.18
CA ILE A 3 -27.71 18.52 40.27
C ILE A 3 -26.47 18.40 39.40
N SER A 4 -25.66 17.37 39.67
CA SER A 4 -24.52 16.91 38.89
C SER A 4 -25.01 16.19 37.64
N ARG A 5 -24.61 16.63 36.46
CA ARG A 5 -24.81 15.90 35.17
C ARG A 5 -23.58 15.04 34.89
N PHE A 6 -23.75 13.73 35.01
CA PHE A 6 -22.79 12.74 34.53
C PHE A 6 -22.84 12.65 32.99
N LEU A 7 -21.73 12.90 32.34
CA LEU A 7 -21.51 12.57 30.94
C LEU A 7 -21.10 11.10 30.82
N SER A 8 -21.98 10.32 30.22
CA SER A 8 -21.73 8.92 29.86
C SER A 8 -20.83 8.85 28.62
N LYS A 9 -19.63 8.30 28.77
CA LYS A 9 -18.77 7.88 27.67
C LYS A 9 -19.26 6.53 27.15
N SER A 10 -19.85 6.50 25.97
CA SER A 10 -20.19 5.25 25.29
C SER A 10 -18.93 4.58 24.76
N LEU A 11 -18.54 3.51 25.45
CA LEU A 11 -17.50 2.58 24.99
C LEU A 11 -18.21 1.56 24.08
N LEU A 12 -17.99 1.65 22.78
CA LEU A 12 -18.53 0.68 21.81
C LEU A 12 -17.66 -0.57 21.86
N VAL A 13 -18.14 -1.60 22.55
CA VAL A 13 -17.52 -2.92 22.61
C VAL A 13 -18.00 -3.74 21.41
N CYS A 14 -17.13 -4.05 20.47
CA CYS A 14 -17.39 -5.01 19.41
C CYS A 14 -17.46 -6.42 19.99
N THR A 15 -18.65 -6.91 20.24
CA THR A 15 -18.89 -8.30 20.67
C THR A 15 -19.11 -9.17 19.44
N VAL A 16 -18.23 -10.14 19.23
CA VAL A 16 -18.32 -11.13 18.13
C VAL A 16 -19.23 -12.26 18.57
N PHE A 17 -20.34 -12.48 17.86
CA PHE A 17 -21.10 -13.72 17.94
C PHE A 17 -20.57 -14.72 16.90
N LEU A 18 -20.00 -15.83 17.38
CA LEU A 18 -19.71 -16.99 16.55
C LEU A 18 -20.99 -17.83 16.38
N THR A 19 -21.48 -17.93 15.15
CA THR A 19 -22.36 -19.03 14.76
C THR A 19 -21.74 -19.76 13.57
N ALA A 20 -21.41 -21.03 13.79
CA ALA A 20 -20.96 -21.93 12.74
C ALA A 20 -22.14 -22.34 11.85
N ALA A 21 -22.06 -22.02 10.55
CA ALA A 21 -22.94 -22.59 9.53
C ALA A 21 -22.07 -23.23 8.44
N GLN A 22 -22.31 -24.53 8.23
CA GLN A 22 -21.73 -25.34 7.17
C GLN A 22 -22.30 -24.91 5.80
N LEU A 23 -21.42 -24.74 4.80
CA LEU A 23 -21.80 -24.47 3.43
C LEU A 23 -21.64 -25.72 2.56
N PRO A 24 -22.55 -25.98 1.61
CA PRO A 24 -22.37 -26.99 0.60
C PRO A 24 -21.55 -26.44 -0.59
N ALA A 25 -20.81 -27.36 -1.22
CA ALA A 25 -20.05 -27.10 -2.44
C ALA A 25 -20.96 -26.95 -3.66
N ASP A 26 -20.44 -26.24 -4.65
CA ASP A 26 -20.78 -26.11 -6.06
C ASP A 26 -21.57 -24.87 -6.51
N ALA A 27 -20.83 -24.05 -7.28
CA ALA A 27 -21.20 -23.64 -8.65
C ALA A 27 -20.25 -22.59 -9.21
N ARG A 28 -19.39 -23.01 -10.14
CA ARG A 28 -18.64 -22.12 -11.04
C ARG A 28 -19.61 -21.38 -11.97
N LYS A 29 -19.68 -20.07 -11.90
CA LYS A 29 -20.08 -19.21 -13.03
C LYS A 29 -18.97 -18.22 -13.33
N LYS A 30 -18.49 -18.30 -14.58
CA LYS A 30 -17.53 -17.34 -15.15
C LYS A 30 -18.29 -16.06 -15.44
N ASP A 31 -18.01 -15.00 -14.71
CA ASP A 31 -18.33 -13.64 -15.14
C ASP A 31 -17.15 -13.09 -15.93
N LYS A 32 -17.42 -12.80 -17.21
CA LYS A 32 -16.49 -12.09 -18.09
C LYS A 32 -16.63 -10.60 -17.78
N ASP A 33 -15.73 -10.07 -16.97
CA ASP A 33 -15.54 -8.62 -16.88
C ASP A 33 -14.29 -8.25 -17.68
N ASN A 34 -14.48 -7.35 -18.68
CA ASN A 34 -13.47 -6.91 -19.62
C ASN A 34 -12.54 -5.87 -18.96
N GLY A 35 -11.70 -6.31 -18.02
CA GLY A 35 -10.55 -5.57 -17.53
C GLY A 35 -9.27 -6.28 -17.97
N ARG A 36 -8.54 -5.71 -18.92
CA ARG A 36 -7.19 -6.16 -19.27
C ARG A 36 -6.29 -5.97 -18.05
N GLY A 37 -5.78 -7.09 -17.51
CA GLY A 37 -4.78 -7.05 -16.44
C GLY A 37 -4.81 -8.21 -15.46
N MET A 38 -5.68 -9.21 -15.63
CA MET A 38 -5.62 -10.42 -14.80
C MET A 38 -4.90 -11.55 -15.55
N ALA A 39 -3.57 -11.59 -15.42
CA ALA A 39 -2.86 -12.82 -15.65
C ALA A 39 -3.32 -13.84 -14.59
N GLU A 40 -3.75 -14.99 -15.07
CA GLU A 40 -4.17 -16.14 -14.25
C GLU A 40 -2.99 -16.57 -13.37
N TYR A 41 -3.03 -16.22 -12.07
CA TYR A 41 -2.04 -16.71 -11.13
C TYR A 41 -2.39 -18.13 -10.75
N GLU A 42 -1.67 -19.09 -11.31
CA GLU A 42 -1.54 -20.41 -10.73
C GLU A 42 -0.93 -20.24 -9.31
N ALA A 43 -1.67 -20.67 -8.30
CA ALA A 43 -1.22 -20.65 -6.93
C ALA A 43 -0.04 -21.62 -6.78
N VAL A 44 1.18 -21.11 -6.92
CA VAL A 44 2.35 -21.81 -6.43
C VAL A 44 2.19 -21.84 -4.92
N GLN A 45 2.01 -23.03 -4.37
CA GLN A 45 1.96 -23.22 -2.92
C GLN A 45 3.28 -22.73 -2.33
N PRO A 46 3.25 -21.79 -1.38
CA PRO A 46 4.48 -21.34 -0.73
C PRO A 46 5.00 -22.53 0.10
N ASP A 47 6.21 -22.97 -0.17
CA ASP A 47 6.96 -23.79 0.75
C ASP A 47 6.92 -23.11 2.13
N ARG A 48 6.57 -23.89 3.15
CA ARG A 48 6.46 -23.44 4.55
C ARG A 48 7.83 -22.99 5.04
N LEU A 49 8.20 -21.76 4.74
CA LEU A 49 9.26 -21.08 5.47
C LEU A 49 8.75 -20.89 6.91
N SER A 50 9.39 -21.57 7.86
CA SER A 50 9.05 -21.41 9.27
C SER A 50 9.34 -19.96 9.70
N LYS A 51 8.54 -19.41 10.64
CA LYS A 51 8.78 -18.06 11.21
C LYS A 51 10.22 -17.84 11.66
N LYS A 52 10.94 -18.92 11.97
CA LYS A 52 12.33 -18.91 12.36
C LYS A 52 13.28 -18.61 11.19
N SER A 53 13.01 -19.12 9.97
CA SER A 53 13.84 -18.87 8.79
C SER A 53 13.72 -17.43 8.28
N VAL A 54 12.57 -16.80 8.45
CA VAL A 54 12.38 -15.39 8.10
C VAL A 54 13.16 -14.49 9.06
N ALA A 55 13.09 -14.78 10.37
CA ALA A 55 13.85 -14.03 11.38
C ALA A 55 15.38 -14.20 11.20
N GLU A 56 15.84 -15.42 10.87
CA GLU A 56 17.26 -15.67 10.61
C GLU A 56 17.76 -15.01 9.32
N HIS A 57 16.92 -14.93 8.28
CA HIS A 57 17.26 -14.22 7.04
C HIS A 57 17.41 -12.71 7.28
N PHE A 58 16.55 -12.11 8.12
CA PHE A 58 16.68 -10.70 8.52
C PHE A 58 17.91 -10.46 9.42
N MET A 59 18.26 -11.42 10.31
CA MET A 59 19.38 -11.25 11.24
C MET A 59 20.75 -11.31 10.55
N THR A 60 20.90 -12.07 9.47
CA THR A 60 22.16 -12.17 8.72
C THR A 60 22.44 -10.96 7.82
N HIS A 61 21.43 -10.15 7.49
CA HIS A 61 21.61 -8.96 6.66
C HIS A 61 21.53 -7.65 7.47
N ALA A 62 21.17 -7.71 8.76
CA ALA A 62 21.12 -6.55 9.66
C ALA A 62 22.49 -6.00 10.08
N ALA A 63 23.59 -6.55 9.58
CA ALA A 63 24.94 -5.99 9.76
C ALA A 63 25.30 -4.93 8.68
N ALA A 64 24.38 -4.54 7.83
CA ALA A 64 24.56 -3.40 6.93
C ALA A 64 24.51 -2.11 7.75
N VAL A 65 25.67 -1.58 7.98
CA VAL A 65 26.05 -0.27 8.48
C VAL A 65 24.89 0.72 8.50
N PHE A 66 24.45 1.11 9.72
CA PHE A 66 23.71 2.32 9.96
C PHE A 66 24.57 3.52 9.55
N LEU A 67 24.55 3.88 8.29
CA LEU A 67 24.94 5.22 7.90
C LEU A 67 23.82 6.15 8.38
N PRO A 68 24.16 7.22 9.15
CA PRO A 68 23.15 8.20 9.49
C PRO A 68 22.53 8.68 8.18
N THR A 69 21.20 8.66 8.12
CA THR A 69 20.45 9.25 7.03
C THR A 69 21.02 10.62 6.75
N SER A 70 21.79 10.74 5.68
CA SER A 70 22.06 12.04 5.10
C SER A 70 20.68 12.64 4.90
N ASN A 71 20.42 13.85 5.43
CA ASN A 71 19.21 14.58 5.15
C ASN A 71 19.03 14.60 3.64
N ALA A 72 18.30 13.60 3.11
CA ALA A 72 17.95 13.53 1.73
C ALA A 72 17.21 14.84 1.47
N ARG A 73 17.85 15.77 0.77
CA ARG A 73 17.24 17.03 0.42
C ARG A 73 16.07 16.66 -0.47
N ILE A 74 14.87 16.69 0.12
CA ILE A 74 13.63 16.53 -0.63
C ILE A 74 13.69 17.57 -1.73
N ASN A 75 13.99 17.13 -2.94
CA ASN A 75 14.02 18.05 -4.07
C ASN A 75 12.57 18.22 -4.53
N ASN A 76 11.87 19.16 -3.91
CA ASN A 76 10.48 19.50 -4.25
C ASN A 76 10.31 19.96 -5.73
N ALA A 77 11.41 20.16 -6.48
CA ALA A 77 11.35 20.49 -7.90
C ALA A 77 10.91 19.28 -8.76
N TYR A 78 11.17 18.05 -8.29
CA TYR A 78 10.82 16.82 -9.02
C TYR A 78 9.67 16.14 -8.26
N LYS A 79 8.55 15.99 -8.94
CA LYS A 79 7.29 15.51 -8.36
C LYS A 79 6.91 14.12 -8.86
N GLU A 80 7.85 13.37 -9.40
CA GLU A 80 7.59 12.04 -9.96
C GLU A 80 8.21 10.93 -9.10
N GLY A 81 7.54 9.79 -9.10
CA GLY A 81 7.98 8.57 -8.47
C GLY A 81 7.64 7.33 -9.27
N ILE A 82 8.09 6.22 -8.77
CA ILE A 82 7.84 4.88 -9.32
C ILE A 82 7.30 3.95 -8.25
N ASP A 83 6.61 2.90 -8.69
CA ASP A 83 6.18 1.80 -7.84
C ASP A 83 6.84 0.52 -8.35
N ASP A 84 7.43 -0.26 -7.43
CA ASP A 84 8.22 -1.46 -7.73
C ASP A 84 7.74 -2.67 -6.93
N SER A 85 7.96 -3.85 -7.51
CA SER A 85 7.76 -5.14 -6.88
C SER A 85 8.74 -6.16 -7.46
N HIS A 86 8.66 -7.43 -7.03
CA HIS A 86 9.44 -8.52 -7.63
C HIS A 86 9.28 -8.66 -9.15
N HIS A 87 8.23 -8.09 -9.76
CA HIS A 87 7.99 -8.16 -11.20
C HIS A 87 9.06 -7.41 -12.02
N GLN A 88 9.66 -6.34 -11.47
CA GLN A 88 10.74 -5.60 -12.11
C GLN A 88 12.09 -6.31 -12.00
N GLY A 89 12.19 -7.33 -11.15
CA GLY A 89 13.38 -8.16 -10.98
C GLY A 89 14.57 -7.42 -10.38
N TYR A 90 15.72 -7.44 -11.08
CA TYR A 90 16.89 -6.68 -10.64
C TYR A 90 16.81 -5.24 -11.10
N ILE A 91 16.99 -4.30 -10.17
CA ILE A 91 17.03 -2.85 -10.43
C ILE A 91 18.44 -2.35 -10.16
N ASP A 92 18.98 -1.56 -11.10
CA ASP A 92 20.18 -0.75 -10.90
C ASP A 92 19.77 0.60 -10.31
N TRP A 93 19.78 0.69 -8.99
CA TRP A 93 19.36 1.88 -8.25
C TRP A 93 20.28 3.08 -8.47
N ASP A 94 21.58 2.86 -8.75
CA ASP A 94 22.47 3.95 -9.12
C ASP A 94 22.07 4.59 -10.46
N GLU A 95 21.62 3.78 -11.41
CA GLU A 95 21.10 4.28 -12.70
C GLU A 95 19.75 5.00 -12.51
N VAL A 96 18.84 4.44 -11.70
CA VAL A 96 17.55 5.08 -11.36
C VAL A 96 17.77 6.45 -10.74
N ALA A 97 18.68 6.57 -9.78
CA ALA A 97 18.96 7.82 -9.07
C ALA A 97 19.62 8.91 -9.95
N ARG A 98 20.26 8.53 -11.06
CA ARG A 98 20.75 9.50 -12.05
C ARG A 98 19.63 10.19 -12.83
N ASN A 99 18.44 9.59 -12.82
CA ASN A 99 17.25 10.22 -13.38
C ASN A 99 16.69 11.26 -12.43
N SER A 100 17.01 12.51 -12.68
CA SER A 100 16.64 13.65 -11.82
C SER A 100 15.12 13.90 -11.72
N GLN A 101 14.29 13.23 -12.51
CA GLN A 101 12.83 13.34 -12.44
C GLN A 101 12.24 12.46 -11.33
N ILE A 102 12.95 11.40 -10.92
CA ILE A 102 12.46 10.46 -9.89
C ILE A 102 12.96 10.92 -8.52
N SER A 103 12.03 11.18 -7.61
CA SER A 103 12.32 11.65 -6.25
C SER A 103 11.87 10.70 -5.16
N TYR A 104 10.93 9.81 -5.46
CA TYR A 104 10.42 8.84 -4.51
C TYR A 104 10.12 7.49 -5.17
N VAL A 105 10.06 6.47 -4.33
CA VAL A 105 9.67 5.11 -4.74
C VAL A 105 8.78 4.48 -3.66
N TYR A 106 7.75 3.76 -4.11
CA TYR A 106 6.99 2.85 -3.28
C TYR A 106 7.31 1.41 -3.65
N LEU A 107 7.69 0.61 -2.65
CA LEU A 107 8.10 -0.78 -2.82
C LEU A 107 7.03 -1.72 -2.31
N LYS A 108 6.68 -2.76 -3.09
CA LYS A 108 5.83 -3.83 -2.58
C LYS A 108 6.52 -4.48 -1.39
N ALA A 109 5.89 -4.42 -0.23
CA ALA A 109 6.40 -5.10 0.95
C ALA A 109 5.64 -6.40 1.22
N THR A 110 4.31 -6.32 1.23
CA THR A 110 3.46 -7.43 1.65
C THR A 110 2.15 -7.48 0.87
N GLU A 111 1.50 -8.66 0.91
CA GLU A 111 0.18 -8.87 0.35
C GLU A 111 -0.62 -9.83 1.25
N GLY A 112 -1.87 -9.49 1.52
CA GLY A 112 -2.78 -10.33 2.30
C GLY A 112 -2.19 -10.75 3.65
N ALA A 113 -2.35 -12.01 4.04
CA ALA A 113 -2.01 -12.49 5.38
C ALA A 113 -0.54 -12.90 5.57
N SER A 114 0.22 -13.18 4.49
CA SER A 114 1.51 -13.87 4.65
C SER A 114 2.51 -13.69 3.50
N MET A 115 2.07 -13.12 2.37
CA MET A 115 2.99 -12.89 1.27
C MET A 115 3.89 -11.71 1.60
N VAL A 116 5.19 -11.93 1.44
CA VAL A 116 6.24 -10.90 1.54
C VAL A 116 6.96 -10.87 0.20
N ASP A 117 7.14 -9.68 -0.35
CA ASP A 117 7.86 -9.51 -1.61
C ASP A 117 9.35 -9.84 -1.41
N ASN A 118 9.86 -10.76 -2.19
CA ASN A 118 11.22 -11.28 -2.02
C ASN A 118 12.33 -10.30 -2.43
N THR A 119 11.98 -9.21 -3.12
CA THR A 119 12.92 -8.15 -3.51
C THR A 119 12.90 -6.98 -2.53
N TYR A 120 11.87 -6.90 -1.65
CA TYR A 120 11.61 -5.75 -0.80
C TYR A 120 12.82 -5.31 0.02
N ALA A 121 13.40 -6.20 0.81
CA ALA A 121 14.51 -5.84 1.72
C ALA A 121 15.73 -5.28 0.97
N ARG A 122 16.07 -5.88 -0.18
CA ARG A 122 17.17 -5.40 -1.03
C ARG A 122 16.83 -4.03 -1.63
N ASN A 123 15.65 -3.90 -2.23
CA ASN A 123 15.25 -2.68 -2.91
C ASN A 123 15.08 -1.51 -1.92
N LEU A 124 14.57 -1.78 -0.70
CA LEU A 124 14.51 -0.80 0.38
C LEU A 124 15.91 -0.25 0.74
N ALA A 125 16.87 -1.14 0.98
CA ALA A 125 18.23 -0.75 1.34
C ALA A 125 18.90 0.05 0.22
N GLU A 126 18.78 -0.41 -1.03
CA GLU A 126 19.44 0.20 -2.19
C GLU A 126 18.81 1.54 -2.59
N ALA A 127 17.47 1.64 -2.63
CA ALA A 127 16.80 2.90 -2.94
C ALA A 127 17.12 4.00 -1.91
N ARG A 128 17.18 3.64 -0.63
CA ARG A 128 17.63 4.55 0.44
C ARG A 128 19.10 4.92 0.31
N ARG A 129 19.96 3.97 -0.04
CA ARG A 129 21.40 4.22 -0.26
C ARG A 129 21.64 5.30 -1.30
N VAL A 130 20.85 5.32 -2.37
CA VAL A 130 20.99 6.31 -3.44
C VAL A 130 20.23 7.62 -3.18
N GLY A 131 19.55 7.74 -2.02
CA GLY A 131 18.94 9.00 -1.57
C GLY A 131 17.52 9.25 -2.11
N LEU A 132 16.82 8.24 -2.61
CA LEU A 132 15.40 8.34 -2.92
C LEU A 132 14.57 8.33 -1.63
N SER A 133 13.45 9.06 -1.61
CA SER A 133 12.47 8.94 -0.54
C SER A 133 11.68 7.65 -0.70
N VAL A 134 11.73 6.76 0.29
CA VAL A 134 11.16 5.42 0.17
C VAL A 134 9.94 5.24 1.06
N GLY A 135 8.88 4.69 0.47
CA GLY A 135 7.71 4.15 1.16
C GLY A 135 7.48 2.70 0.77
N SER A 136 6.59 2.06 1.48
CA SER A 136 6.22 0.66 1.24
C SER A 136 4.73 0.54 0.97
N TYR A 137 4.32 -0.47 0.20
CA TYR A 137 2.91 -0.75 0.04
C TYR A 137 2.50 -2.16 0.44
N HIS A 138 1.27 -2.27 0.93
CA HIS A 138 0.58 -3.51 1.24
C HIS A 138 -0.57 -3.72 0.29
N PHE A 139 -0.55 -4.80 -0.49
CA PHE A 139 -1.66 -5.17 -1.36
C PHE A 139 -2.80 -5.78 -0.52
N TYR A 140 -3.93 -5.07 -0.47
CA TYR A 140 -5.07 -5.41 0.35
C TYR A 140 -5.91 -6.53 -0.28
N ARG A 141 -6.09 -7.65 0.42
CA ARG A 141 -6.93 -8.77 0.01
C ARG A 141 -8.24 -8.78 0.82
N PRO A 142 -9.38 -8.36 0.26
CA PRO A 142 -10.62 -8.16 1.01
C PRO A 142 -11.18 -9.44 1.67
N THR A 143 -10.93 -10.61 1.09
CA THR A 143 -11.41 -11.89 1.61
C THR A 143 -10.60 -12.44 2.78
N ILE A 144 -9.54 -11.74 3.18
CA ILE A 144 -8.65 -12.11 4.28
C ILE A 144 -8.99 -11.24 5.50
N ASP A 145 -9.01 -11.85 6.68
CA ASP A 145 -9.17 -11.14 7.95
C ASP A 145 -8.19 -9.96 8.07
N TRP A 146 -8.71 -8.79 8.40
CA TRP A 146 -7.92 -7.56 8.45
C TRP A 146 -6.79 -7.63 9.50
N LYS A 147 -6.95 -8.38 10.59
CA LYS A 147 -5.92 -8.55 11.62
C LYS A 147 -4.69 -9.27 11.07
N LYS A 148 -4.91 -10.30 10.26
CA LYS A 148 -3.81 -11.04 9.63
C LYS A 148 -3.06 -10.19 8.61
N LYS A 149 -3.77 -9.35 7.87
CA LYS A 149 -3.15 -8.37 6.97
C LYS A 149 -2.31 -7.37 7.75
N PHE A 150 -2.84 -6.85 8.85
CA PHE A 150 -2.13 -5.94 9.74
C PHE A 150 -0.87 -6.58 10.35
N GLU A 151 -0.97 -7.80 10.85
CA GLU A 151 0.17 -8.57 11.36
C GLU A 151 1.24 -8.77 10.30
N ASN A 152 0.85 -9.12 9.05
CA ASN A 152 1.78 -9.29 7.95
C ASN A 152 2.50 -7.97 7.60
N LEU A 153 1.76 -6.88 7.45
CA LEU A 153 2.34 -5.56 7.14
C LEU A 153 3.33 -5.13 8.23
N THR A 154 2.92 -5.15 9.48
CA THR A 154 3.71 -4.61 10.60
C THR A 154 4.91 -5.50 10.99
N ALA A 155 4.87 -6.78 10.62
CA ALA A 155 6.03 -7.67 10.80
C ALA A 155 7.16 -7.36 9.81
N VAL A 156 6.87 -6.73 8.67
CA VAL A 156 7.82 -6.50 7.58
C VAL A 156 8.21 -5.03 7.45
N VAL A 157 7.23 -4.13 7.49
CA VAL A 157 7.45 -2.70 7.27
C VAL A 157 7.73 -1.99 8.59
N ARG A 158 8.99 -1.68 8.82
CA ARG A 158 9.45 -0.98 10.02
C ARG A 158 9.33 0.53 9.83
N ARG A 159 8.78 1.21 10.84
CA ARG A 159 8.57 2.67 10.81
C ARG A 159 9.88 3.45 10.60
N ASP A 160 10.94 3.05 11.28
CA ASP A 160 12.26 3.70 11.25
C ASP A 160 13.02 3.51 9.94
N GLU A 161 12.51 2.66 9.05
CA GLU A 161 13.06 2.42 7.72
C GLU A 161 12.29 3.13 6.61
N GLN A 162 11.19 3.84 6.94
CA GLN A 162 10.33 4.52 5.97
C GLN A 162 10.56 6.02 5.99
N ASP A 163 10.66 6.62 4.81
CA ASP A 163 10.63 8.07 4.64
C ASP A 163 9.20 8.56 4.37
N LEU A 164 8.38 7.70 3.74
CA LEU A 164 6.98 7.98 3.39
C LEU A 164 6.01 7.08 4.15
N VAL A 165 4.80 7.57 4.40
CA VAL A 165 3.72 6.76 4.99
C VAL A 165 3.43 5.53 4.12
N PRO A 166 3.07 4.38 4.71
CA PRO A 166 2.75 3.20 3.91
C PRO A 166 1.54 3.46 3.00
N ILE A 167 1.56 2.84 1.81
CA ILE A 167 0.37 2.76 0.95
C ILE A 167 -0.43 1.51 1.31
N ILE A 168 -1.76 1.68 1.39
CA ILE A 168 -2.72 0.60 1.35
C ILE A 168 -3.29 0.54 -0.06
N ASP A 169 -2.97 -0.52 -0.78
CA ASP A 169 -3.31 -0.74 -2.17
C ASP A 169 -4.63 -1.50 -2.29
N ILE A 170 -5.70 -0.81 -2.75
CA ILE A 170 -7.09 -1.24 -2.70
C ILE A 170 -7.63 -1.29 -4.13
N GLU A 171 -7.59 -2.46 -4.77
CA GLU A 171 -7.92 -2.58 -6.19
C GLU A 171 -9.22 -3.33 -6.48
N HIS A 172 -9.67 -4.16 -5.56
CA HIS A 172 -10.88 -4.95 -5.73
C HIS A 172 -11.57 -5.24 -4.40
N ARG A 173 -12.88 -5.49 -4.47
CA ARG A 173 -13.70 -5.88 -3.32
C ARG A 173 -13.71 -7.40 -3.07
N GLY A 174 -13.32 -8.19 -4.04
CA GLY A 174 -13.46 -9.64 -3.97
C GLY A 174 -14.94 -10.05 -3.93
N SER A 175 -15.22 -11.11 -3.20
CA SER A 175 -16.57 -11.70 -3.05
C SER A 175 -17.30 -11.26 -1.78
N VAL A 176 -16.73 -10.36 -0.98
CA VAL A 176 -17.37 -9.87 0.27
C VAL A 176 -18.44 -8.83 -0.05
N SER A 177 -19.40 -8.63 0.87
CA SER A 177 -20.40 -7.57 0.73
C SER A 177 -19.76 -6.18 0.79
N GLU A 178 -20.45 -5.16 0.30
CA GLU A 178 -19.95 -3.78 0.36
C GLU A 178 -19.74 -3.33 1.80
N GLU A 179 -20.71 -3.62 2.68
CA GLU A 179 -20.65 -3.26 4.10
C GLU A 179 -19.45 -3.92 4.80
N THR A 180 -19.27 -5.23 4.60
CA THR A 180 -18.15 -5.97 5.18
C THR A 180 -16.82 -5.44 4.66
N PHE A 181 -16.75 -5.14 3.36
CA PHE A 181 -15.53 -4.59 2.75
C PHE A 181 -15.15 -3.25 3.37
N ILE A 182 -16.10 -2.33 3.50
CA ILE A 182 -15.83 -0.98 4.05
C ILE A 182 -15.50 -1.05 5.55
N GLU A 183 -16.20 -1.89 6.31
CA GLU A 183 -15.93 -2.06 7.74
C GLU A 183 -14.54 -2.64 8.00
N ASP A 184 -14.19 -3.74 7.33
CA ASP A 184 -12.87 -4.37 7.46
C ASP A 184 -11.75 -3.45 7.01
N LEU A 185 -11.97 -2.72 5.91
CA LEU A 185 -10.99 -1.75 5.41
C LEU A 185 -10.78 -0.61 6.41
N ARG A 186 -11.85 -0.10 7.00
CA ARG A 186 -11.79 0.95 8.04
C ARG A 186 -11.01 0.47 9.26
N CYS A 187 -11.35 -0.70 9.80
CA CYS A 187 -10.63 -1.29 10.93
C CYS A 187 -9.13 -1.45 10.63
N PHE A 188 -8.80 -1.92 9.43
CA PHE A 188 -7.40 -2.09 9.01
C PHE A 188 -6.65 -0.77 8.94
N ILE A 189 -7.22 0.24 8.26
CA ILE A 189 -6.61 1.57 8.09
C ILE A 189 -6.43 2.29 9.44
N GLU A 190 -7.42 2.19 10.34
CA GLU A 190 -7.33 2.77 11.68
C GLU A 190 -6.19 2.14 12.49
N LYS A 191 -6.03 0.82 12.43
CA LYS A 191 -4.93 0.11 13.11
C LYS A 191 -3.57 0.43 12.50
N VAL A 192 -3.49 0.58 11.18
CA VAL A 192 -2.27 1.04 10.51
C VAL A 192 -1.93 2.47 10.95
N THR A 193 -2.93 3.36 11.02
CA THR A 193 -2.75 4.74 11.50
C THR A 193 -2.23 4.78 12.95
N GLU A 194 -2.83 3.97 13.83
CA GLU A 194 -2.42 3.88 15.22
C GLU A 194 -0.96 3.39 15.35
N PHE A 195 -0.60 2.35 14.62
CA PHE A 195 0.73 1.73 14.69
C PHE A 195 1.84 2.64 14.16
N TYR A 196 1.63 3.25 13.00
CA TYR A 196 2.64 4.12 12.40
C TYR A 196 2.58 5.56 12.95
N GLY A 197 1.51 5.95 13.68
CA GLY A 197 1.31 7.29 14.19
C GLY A 197 1.02 8.33 13.10
N ARG A 198 0.78 7.88 11.87
CA ARG A 198 0.46 8.67 10.68
C ARG A 198 -0.60 7.94 9.85
N LYS A 199 -1.48 8.70 9.19
CA LYS A 199 -2.44 8.14 8.24
C LYS A 199 -1.72 7.56 7.03
N PRO A 200 -2.02 6.32 6.61
CA PRO A 200 -1.49 5.78 5.37
C PRO A 200 -2.03 6.54 4.16
N LEU A 201 -1.31 6.45 3.05
CA LEU A 201 -1.80 6.85 1.74
C LEU A 201 -2.67 5.71 1.18
N LEU A 202 -3.85 6.03 0.65
CA LEU A 202 -4.75 5.04 0.06
C LEU A 202 -4.57 5.04 -1.46
N TYR A 203 -4.25 3.88 -2.03
CA TYR A 203 -4.14 3.72 -3.47
C TYR A 203 -5.35 2.96 -4.01
N THR A 204 -5.84 3.41 -5.16
CA THR A 204 -6.90 2.71 -5.90
C THR A 204 -7.02 3.21 -7.34
N TYR A 205 -7.72 2.44 -8.18
CA TYR A 205 -8.11 2.88 -9.51
C TYR A 205 -9.24 3.91 -9.48
N ASN A 206 -9.23 4.87 -10.42
CA ASN A 206 -10.27 5.90 -10.53
C ASN A 206 -11.70 5.31 -10.58
N ASN A 207 -11.91 4.24 -11.34
CA ASN A 207 -13.22 3.61 -11.45
C ASN A 207 -13.63 2.89 -10.15
N PHE A 208 -12.67 2.28 -9.45
CA PHE A 208 -12.93 1.62 -8.18
C PHE A 208 -13.26 2.65 -7.09
N TYR A 209 -12.49 3.74 -7.02
CA TYR A 209 -12.82 4.87 -6.14
C TYR A 209 -14.25 5.34 -6.34
N ASN A 210 -14.60 5.71 -7.57
CA ASN A 210 -15.91 6.28 -7.89
C ASN A 210 -17.08 5.31 -7.62
N ARG A 211 -16.83 4.00 -7.65
CA ARG A 211 -17.87 2.99 -7.40
C ARG A 211 -18.01 2.63 -5.94
N HIS A 212 -16.92 2.57 -5.19
CA HIS A 212 -16.89 1.94 -3.86
C HIS A 212 -16.37 2.84 -2.73
N LEU A 213 -15.61 3.89 -3.03
CA LEU A 213 -14.93 4.70 -2.00
C LEU A 213 -15.35 6.17 -2.01
N SER A 214 -16.11 6.62 -3.01
CA SER A 214 -16.56 8.01 -3.13
C SER A 214 -17.35 8.46 -1.89
N GLY A 215 -16.92 9.57 -1.30
CA GLY A 215 -17.47 10.10 -0.04
C GLY A 215 -17.01 9.37 1.22
N LEU A 216 -16.14 8.36 1.08
CA LEU A 216 -15.56 7.62 2.21
C LEU A 216 -14.08 7.99 2.40
N PHE A 217 -13.57 7.86 3.63
CA PHE A 217 -12.16 8.14 3.97
C PHE A 217 -11.70 9.54 3.54
N THR A 218 -12.60 10.54 3.59
CA THR A 218 -12.36 11.91 3.11
C THR A 218 -11.27 12.67 3.87
N ASP A 219 -10.82 12.15 4.98
CA ASP A 219 -9.74 12.66 5.80
C ASP A 219 -8.38 11.98 5.54
N TYR A 220 -8.31 11.13 4.49
CA TYR A 220 -7.08 10.48 4.01
C TYR A 220 -6.65 11.05 2.67
N HIS A 221 -5.35 10.99 2.39
CA HIS A 221 -4.85 11.25 1.05
C HIS A 221 -4.99 10.02 0.16
N PHE A 222 -5.25 10.27 -1.13
CA PHE A 222 -5.33 9.21 -2.13
C PHE A 222 -4.26 9.36 -3.21
N MET A 223 -3.75 8.22 -3.66
CA MET A 223 -3.06 8.03 -4.92
C MET A 223 -4.02 7.32 -5.87
N ILE A 224 -4.38 7.98 -6.96
CA ILE A 224 -5.38 7.45 -7.91
C ILE A 224 -4.69 7.00 -9.18
N ALA A 225 -4.93 5.74 -9.57
CA ALA A 225 -4.47 5.20 -10.83
C ALA A 225 -5.47 5.45 -11.96
N ARG A 226 -4.96 5.98 -13.08
CA ARG A 226 -5.70 6.14 -14.33
C ARG A 226 -4.70 6.25 -15.47
N TYR A 227 -4.64 5.24 -16.31
CA TYR A 227 -3.69 5.13 -17.42
C TYR A 227 -4.25 5.75 -18.71
N ARG A 228 -4.47 7.07 -18.67
CA ARG A 228 -4.97 7.88 -19.77
C ARG A 228 -4.24 9.22 -19.79
N SER A 229 -4.46 9.99 -20.88
CA SER A 229 -3.89 11.34 -21.01
C SER A 229 -4.54 12.37 -20.09
N ASP A 230 -5.81 12.14 -19.71
CA ASP A 230 -6.58 12.99 -18.83
C ASP A 230 -6.49 12.51 -17.37
N SER A 231 -6.37 13.47 -16.46
CA SER A 231 -6.27 13.19 -15.02
C SER A 231 -7.53 12.52 -14.45
N PRO A 232 -7.41 11.74 -13.36
CA PRO A 232 -8.56 11.20 -12.65
C PRO A 232 -9.60 12.25 -12.29
N VAL A 233 -10.88 11.88 -12.42
CA VAL A 233 -12.00 12.69 -11.97
C VAL A 233 -12.76 11.87 -10.91
N LEU A 234 -12.87 12.43 -9.69
CA LEU A 234 -13.56 11.81 -8.57
C LEU A 234 -14.98 12.39 -8.47
N ASN A 235 -15.99 11.51 -8.32
CA ASN A 235 -17.40 11.88 -8.37
C ASN A 235 -17.85 12.83 -7.24
N ASP A 236 -17.13 12.76 -6.10
CA ASP A 236 -17.38 13.62 -4.93
C ASP A 236 -16.56 14.93 -4.94
N GLY A 237 -15.76 15.14 -5.99
CA GLY A 237 -14.89 16.31 -6.11
C GLY A 237 -13.71 16.33 -5.17
N MET A 238 -13.40 15.22 -4.49
CA MET A 238 -12.24 15.12 -3.58
C MET A 238 -10.95 15.32 -4.36
N GLU A 239 -10.02 16.07 -3.78
CA GLU A 239 -8.66 16.20 -4.28
C GLU A 239 -7.82 14.97 -3.89
N TYR A 240 -6.90 14.58 -4.76
CA TYR A 240 -5.97 13.48 -4.51
C TYR A 240 -4.52 13.95 -4.67
N ILE A 241 -3.65 13.45 -3.81
CA ILE A 241 -2.26 13.93 -3.73
C ILE A 241 -1.37 13.38 -4.84
N MET A 242 -1.63 12.14 -5.32
CA MET A 242 -0.83 11.47 -6.33
C MET A 242 -1.69 10.88 -7.44
N TRP A 243 -1.18 10.93 -8.66
CA TRP A 243 -1.74 10.27 -9.83
C TRP A 243 -0.73 9.28 -10.41
N GLN A 244 -1.04 7.99 -10.36
CA GLN A 244 -0.33 6.97 -11.12
C GLN A 244 -0.87 6.97 -12.56
N TYR A 245 -0.08 7.51 -13.47
CA TYR A 245 -0.54 7.88 -14.80
C TYR A 245 -0.17 6.87 -15.89
N THR A 246 0.73 5.92 -15.61
CA THR A 246 1.12 4.85 -16.53
C THR A 246 1.63 3.62 -15.79
N GLU A 247 1.32 2.45 -16.34
CA GLU A 247 1.86 1.13 -15.97
C GLU A 247 2.93 0.64 -16.95
N THR A 248 3.25 1.43 -17.96
CA THR A 248 4.18 1.08 -19.04
C THR A 248 5.34 2.08 -19.14
N GLY A 249 5.68 2.71 -18.01
CA GLY A 249 6.82 3.62 -17.93
C GLY A 249 8.15 2.91 -18.21
N SER A 250 9.13 3.66 -18.71
CA SER A 250 10.49 3.17 -18.88
C SER A 250 11.44 4.08 -18.11
N ILE A 251 12.26 3.50 -17.26
CA ILE A 251 13.27 4.20 -16.44
C ILE A 251 14.61 3.49 -16.64
N PRO A 252 15.68 4.22 -16.95
CA PRO A 252 17.03 3.66 -16.94
C PRO A 252 17.33 2.97 -15.60
N GLY A 253 17.90 1.78 -15.63
CA GLY A 253 18.15 0.96 -14.43
C GLY A 253 17.04 -0.07 -14.12
N ILE A 254 15.87 0.04 -14.74
CA ILE A 254 14.76 -0.91 -14.60
C ILE A 254 14.52 -1.62 -15.94
N ARG A 255 14.47 -2.96 -15.90
CA ARG A 255 14.14 -3.75 -17.09
C ARG A 255 12.63 -3.91 -17.22
N GLY A 256 12.10 -3.58 -18.41
CA GLY A 256 10.67 -3.67 -18.70
C GLY A 256 9.88 -2.47 -18.20
N ASN A 257 8.61 -2.66 -17.99
CA ASN A 257 7.68 -1.63 -17.58
C ASN A 257 7.75 -1.35 -16.09
N VAL A 258 7.54 -0.10 -15.72
CA VAL A 258 7.42 0.33 -14.33
C VAL A 258 6.29 1.37 -14.22
N ASP A 259 5.56 1.29 -13.13
CA ASP A 259 4.51 2.23 -12.80
C ASP A 259 5.12 3.59 -12.46
N ARG A 260 4.55 4.66 -13.03
CA ARG A 260 4.99 6.01 -12.73
C ARG A 260 3.84 6.84 -12.19
N SER A 261 4.16 7.60 -11.17
CA SER A 261 3.23 8.50 -10.52
C SER A 261 3.79 9.90 -10.37
N LYS A 262 2.90 10.87 -10.17
CA LYS A 262 3.27 12.26 -9.92
C LYS A 262 2.41 12.88 -8.85
N ILE A 263 2.97 13.87 -8.16
CA ILE A 263 2.27 14.70 -7.18
C ILE A 263 1.41 15.73 -7.91
N MET A 264 0.19 15.92 -7.46
CA MET A 264 -0.81 16.75 -8.10
C MET A 264 -0.95 18.13 -7.43
N GLY A 265 -1.37 19.11 -8.20
CA GLY A 265 -1.72 20.45 -7.72
C GLY A 265 -0.65 21.08 -6.84
N ASP A 266 -1.11 21.63 -5.72
CA ASP A 266 -0.26 22.29 -4.70
C ASP A 266 0.24 21.33 -3.61
N PHE A 267 -0.02 20.03 -3.76
CA PHE A 267 0.51 19.01 -2.86
C PHE A 267 2.03 18.85 -2.99
N SER A 268 2.64 18.32 -1.96
CA SER A 268 4.06 17.98 -1.90
C SER A 268 4.26 16.66 -1.15
N LEU A 269 5.45 16.06 -1.25
CA LEU A 269 5.79 14.87 -0.47
C LEU A 269 5.66 15.08 1.04
N ASN A 270 5.76 16.32 1.53
CA ASN A 270 5.68 16.62 2.96
C ASN A 270 4.37 16.14 3.62
N GLN A 271 3.27 16.10 2.87
CA GLN A 271 2.00 15.60 3.41
C GLN A 271 2.00 14.08 3.66
N VAL A 272 2.87 13.35 2.99
CA VAL A 272 3.00 11.89 3.09
C VAL A 272 4.34 11.42 3.67
N MET A 273 5.13 12.32 4.26
CA MET A 273 6.33 11.93 5.04
C MET A 273 5.93 11.25 6.35
N MET A 274 6.81 10.34 6.84
CA MET A 274 6.66 9.65 8.13
C MET A 274 6.87 10.59 9.32
#